data_0126e0bc408d2aef4dfefbe628044f51
#
_entry.id   0126e0bc408d2aef4dfefbe628044f51
#
_cell.length_a   1.000
_cell.length_b   1.000
_cell.length_c   1.000
_cell.angle_alpha   90.00
_cell.angle_beta   90.00
_cell.angle_gamma   90.00
#
_symmetry.space_group_name_H-M   'P 1'
#
loop_
_entity.id
_entity.type
_entity.pdbx_description
1 polymer ?
#
loop_
_entity_poly.entity_id
_entity_poly.type
_entity_poly.pdbx_seq_one_letter_code
_entity_poly.pdbx_strand_id
1 'polypeptide(L)'
;VNKSIYNRPLDKRTAFSSMKLFICAISVGLIFAMPACGKKNKEVQHTPDVEVANVVQKDVPIYGEWVGTTDGLINATIRAQVQGYLIKRNYNEGDFVKKGQVLFEIDPRTFRATVDEAKGQLAQWEARWQTAKANLNRIKPLAEQNAVSKKDLDDAIGSEQSTYASVLSARAALERAELNLGFTKVTSLIDGIAGIAKAQIGDLVGPGQLEELTTVSTVNPIKVYISASEQEYLKAAETHFDAEKLSLEMVLTDGKIFPHRGKLILADRQIDVKTGTIKLGAVFKNPNNVLRPGQFAKVRAVIYSKKDALLVPQRAVTELQGSYQIAVVGSDNKVDIRPVKMGERVENMWVVDSGLKAGERVIAEGIQKVAQGMLVNPKPFGANKKATPDKPSEANTKDKTSPKTEKR
;
A
#
# COMPACT_ATOMS: atom_id res chain seq x y z
N VAL A 1 -18.30 -52.66 -6.53
CA VAL A 1 -18.00 -54.00 -7.04
C VAL A 1 -16.56 -54.34 -6.71
N ASN A 2 -16.48 -55.26 -5.80
CA ASN A 2 -15.50 -56.35 -5.60
C ASN A 2 -14.05 -56.02 -5.25
N LYS A 3 -13.71 -56.36 -4.03
CA LYS A 3 -13.15 -57.60 -3.47
C LYS A 3 -11.65 -57.60 -3.56
N SER A 4 -10.98 -57.63 -2.39
CA SER A 4 -10.69 -58.83 -1.60
C SER A 4 -9.34 -59.40 -2.03
N ILE A 5 -8.37 -59.73 -1.21
CA ILE A 5 -8.31 -60.74 -0.15
C ILE A 5 -6.83 -60.83 0.27
N TYR A 6 -6.56 -60.93 1.59
CA TYR A 6 -5.74 -61.96 2.28
C TYR A 6 -4.24 -62.03 1.94
N ASN A 7 -3.29 -62.16 2.83
CA ASN A 7 -3.21 -63.03 4.01
C ASN A 7 -1.97 -62.73 4.83
N ARG A 8 -2.06 -62.91 6.14
CA ARG A 8 -1.04 -63.33 7.11
C ARG A 8 -0.80 -64.86 6.91
N PRO A 9 0.06 -65.57 7.73
CA PRO A 9 1.15 -65.28 8.67
C PRO A 9 2.30 -66.28 8.59
N LEU A 10 3.07 -66.42 9.75
CA LEU A 10 3.86 -67.53 10.33
C LEU A 10 5.34 -67.21 10.47
N ASP A 11 5.82 -66.92 11.64
CA ASP A 11 6.12 -67.77 12.83
C ASP A 11 7.06 -68.95 12.56
N LYS A 12 8.16 -68.94 13.27
CA LYS A 12 8.89 -70.06 13.92
C LYS A 12 10.32 -69.60 14.27
N ARG A 13 10.59 -69.25 15.55
CA ARG A 13 11.05 -70.21 16.61
C ARG A 13 12.18 -71.14 16.15
N THR A 14 13.20 -71.04 16.88
CA THR A 14 13.97 -72.03 17.69
C THR A 14 15.45 -71.69 17.58
N ALA A 15 16.13 -71.34 18.65
CA ALA A 15 16.60 -72.13 19.76
C ALA A 15 17.89 -72.90 19.41
N PHE A 16 18.83 -72.75 20.22
CA PHE A 16 19.90 -73.68 20.73
C PHE A 16 21.16 -72.88 21.00
N SER A 17 21.49 -72.61 22.22
CA SER A 17 21.94 -73.47 23.32
C SER A 17 23.44 -73.68 23.27
N SER A 18 24.03 -73.24 24.41
CA SER A 18 25.10 -73.86 25.19
C SER A 18 26.48 -74.08 24.53
N MET A 19 27.50 -73.69 25.15
CA MET A 19 28.20 -74.55 26.13
C MET A 19 29.66 -74.14 26.24
N LYS A 20 30.03 -74.04 27.51
CA LYS A 20 31.29 -74.41 28.17
C LYS A 20 32.48 -73.43 28.01
N LEU A 21 32.85 -72.75 29.06
CA LEU A 21 33.46 -73.27 30.35
C LEU A 21 34.90 -73.76 30.15
N PHE A 22 35.75 -73.32 31.05
CA PHE A 22 37.07 -73.75 31.47
C PHE A 22 38.24 -73.07 30.76
N ILE A 23 39.24 -72.52 31.40
CA ILE A 23 40.12 -72.93 32.54
C ILE A 23 40.99 -71.72 32.85
N CYS A 24 41.01 -71.27 34.12
CA CYS A 24 42.12 -71.42 35.11
C CYS A 24 43.47 -70.91 34.58
N ALA A 25 44.19 -70.19 35.24
CA ALA A 25 44.59 -69.90 36.62
C ALA A 25 46.03 -69.33 36.60
N ILE A 26 46.26 -68.45 37.57
CA ILE A 26 47.54 -68.31 38.27
C ILE A 26 48.76 -67.71 37.53
N SER A 27 49.11 -66.48 37.98
CA SER A 27 50.43 -66.13 38.55
C SER A 27 50.32 -64.67 39.03
N VAL A 28 50.17 -64.44 40.28
CA VAL A 28 51.09 -64.13 41.38
C VAL A 28 52.29 -63.28 40.96
N GLY A 29 52.23 -62.05 41.51
CA GLY A 29 53.42 -61.38 41.98
C GLY A 29 54.02 -60.28 41.12
N LEU A 30 53.84 -59.06 41.47
CA LEU A 30 54.94 -58.24 41.98
C LEU A 30 54.41 -56.85 42.34
N ILE A 31 54.47 -56.58 43.63
CA ILE A 31 54.28 -55.24 44.23
C ILE A 31 55.40 -54.37 43.77
N PHE A 32 55.06 -53.29 43.07
CA PHE A 32 55.92 -52.13 42.96
C PHE A 32 55.14 -50.91 43.42
N ALA A 33 55.37 -50.49 44.65
CA ALA A 33 54.94 -49.22 45.19
C ALA A 33 55.70 -48.10 44.48
N MET A 34 55.01 -47.32 43.66
CA MET A 34 55.49 -45.98 43.29
C MET A 34 54.62 -44.93 43.94
N PRO A 35 55.17 -43.92 44.61
CA PRO A 35 54.41 -42.83 45.14
C PRO A 35 54.06 -41.88 43.96
N ALA A 36 52.81 -41.92 43.55
CA ALA A 36 52.27 -40.94 42.63
C ALA A 36 52.09 -39.60 43.39
N CYS A 37 53.10 -38.74 43.25
CA CYS A 37 53.02 -37.33 43.60
C CYS A 37 52.04 -36.66 42.68
N GLY A 38 50.73 -36.74 43.03
CA GLY A 38 49.65 -36.00 42.33
C GLY A 38 49.81 -34.52 42.52
N LYS A 39 50.52 -33.85 41.58
CA LYS A 39 50.32 -32.42 41.40
C LYS A 39 48.83 -32.21 41.10
N LYS A 40 48.06 -31.69 42.05
CA LYS A 40 46.78 -31.06 41.78
C LYS A 40 47.06 -29.95 40.74
N ASN A 41 46.85 -30.28 39.47
CA ASN A 41 46.63 -29.27 38.49
C ASN A 41 45.40 -28.49 38.97
N LYS A 42 45.62 -27.26 39.48
CA LYS A 42 44.58 -26.26 39.51
C LYS A 42 44.16 -26.10 38.06
N GLU A 43 43.03 -26.69 37.69
CA GLU A 43 42.31 -26.30 36.48
C GLU A 43 42.19 -24.76 36.57
N VAL A 44 42.94 -24.08 35.77
CA VAL A 44 42.73 -22.68 35.49
C VAL A 44 41.35 -22.66 34.84
N GLN A 45 40.33 -22.36 35.63
CA GLN A 45 39.00 -22.11 35.13
C GLN A 45 39.13 -20.94 34.18
N HIS A 46 39.22 -21.27 32.90
CA HIS A 46 39.22 -20.26 31.82
C HIS A 46 37.86 -19.61 31.86
N THR A 47 37.77 -18.47 32.51
CA THR A 47 36.55 -17.66 32.52
C THR A 47 36.33 -17.15 31.11
N PRO A 48 35.32 -17.60 30.38
CA PRO A 48 35.07 -17.18 29.01
C PRO A 48 34.74 -15.69 28.95
N ASP A 49 35.33 -15.01 27.97
CA ASP A 49 34.98 -13.64 27.65
C ASP A 49 33.59 -13.60 27.00
N VAL A 50 32.73 -12.73 27.53
CA VAL A 50 31.36 -12.51 27.02
C VAL A 50 31.12 -11.02 26.86
N GLU A 51 30.37 -10.65 25.82
CA GLU A 51 29.94 -9.24 25.66
C GLU A 51 28.58 -9.03 26.33
N VAL A 52 28.49 -8.04 27.22
CA VAL A 52 27.28 -7.73 27.98
C VAL A 52 26.71 -6.37 27.62
N ALA A 53 25.39 -6.31 27.52
CA ALA A 53 24.62 -5.09 27.38
C ALA A 53 23.77 -4.84 28.63
N ASN A 54 23.60 -3.58 29.00
CA ASN A 54 22.68 -3.24 30.08
C ASN A 54 21.24 -3.24 29.59
N VAL A 55 20.33 -3.74 30.41
CA VAL A 55 18.88 -3.61 30.20
C VAL A 55 18.49 -2.15 30.32
N VAL A 56 18.00 -1.58 29.22
CA VAL A 56 17.60 -0.17 29.15
C VAL A 56 16.09 -0.09 29.42
N GLN A 57 15.71 0.78 30.35
CA GLN A 57 14.31 1.10 30.61
C GLN A 57 13.97 2.44 29.96
N LYS A 58 12.99 2.44 29.04
CA LYS A 58 12.48 3.67 28.40
C LYS A 58 11.07 3.47 27.86
N ASP A 59 10.39 4.57 27.63
CA ASP A 59 9.12 4.57 26.91
C ASP A 59 9.36 4.24 25.45
N VAL A 60 8.60 3.30 24.92
CA VAL A 60 8.76 2.80 23.57
C VAL A 60 7.43 2.92 22.81
N PRO A 61 7.40 3.66 21.71
CA PRO A 61 6.26 3.67 20.83
C PRO A 61 6.16 2.33 20.09
N ILE A 62 5.01 1.71 20.16
CA ILE A 62 4.71 0.48 19.43
C ILE A 62 3.95 0.85 18.16
N TYR A 63 4.54 0.48 17.03
CA TYR A 63 4.00 0.79 15.71
C TYR A 63 3.15 -0.37 15.18
N GLY A 64 1.96 -0.02 14.65
CA GLY A 64 1.28 -0.87 13.70
C GLY A 64 1.77 -0.53 12.30
N GLU A 65 1.97 -1.54 11.48
CA GLU A 65 2.41 -1.39 10.10
C GLU A 65 1.46 -2.13 9.17
N TRP A 66 1.00 -1.45 8.13
CA TRP A 66 0.09 -2.00 7.13
C TRP A 66 0.64 -1.73 5.74
N VAL A 67 0.55 -2.74 4.88
CA VAL A 67 0.86 -2.57 3.46
C VAL A 67 -0.37 -1.98 2.77
N GLY A 68 -0.15 -1.00 1.90
CA GLY A 68 -1.19 -0.34 1.16
C GLY A 68 -0.79 0.00 -0.26
N THR A 69 -1.76 0.49 -1.01
CA THR A 69 -1.57 0.99 -2.36
C THR A 69 -2.07 2.42 -2.45
N THR A 70 -1.31 3.26 -3.12
CA THR A 70 -1.70 4.63 -3.41
C THR A 70 -2.77 4.66 -4.48
N ASP A 71 -3.68 5.63 -4.38
CA ASP A 71 -4.71 5.90 -5.38
C ASP A 71 -4.96 7.40 -5.49
N GLY A 72 -5.56 7.85 -6.58
CA GLY A 72 -6.04 9.22 -6.66
C GLY A 72 -7.09 9.51 -5.59
N LEU A 73 -7.11 10.74 -5.05
CA LEU A 73 -8.21 11.13 -4.17
C LEU A 73 -9.54 10.99 -4.91
N ILE A 74 -9.56 11.44 -6.16
CA ILE A 74 -10.64 11.24 -7.13
C ILE A 74 -10.02 10.80 -8.44
N ASN A 75 -10.61 9.78 -9.06
CA ASN A 75 -10.26 9.31 -10.38
C ASN A 75 -11.44 9.56 -11.32
N ALA A 76 -11.29 10.45 -12.28
CA ALA A 76 -12.30 10.73 -13.29
C ALA A 76 -11.95 9.98 -14.59
N THR A 77 -12.78 9.01 -14.95
CA THR A 77 -12.69 8.36 -16.25
C THR A 77 -13.27 9.29 -17.31
N ILE A 78 -12.45 9.74 -18.25
CA ILE A 78 -12.84 10.62 -19.34
C ILE A 78 -13.37 9.79 -20.50
N ARG A 79 -14.62 10.03 -20.88
CA ARG A 79 -15.33 9.29 -21.92
C ARG A 79 -15.88 10.22 -22.98
N ALA A 80 -16.00 9.74 -24.22
CA ALA A 80 -16.69 10.45 -25.29
C ALA A 80 -18.21 10.33 -25.11
N GLN A 81 -18.91 11.47 -25.17
CA GLN A 81 -20.37 11.52 -25.03
C GLN A 81 -21.09 11.51 -26.39
N VAL A 82 -20.35 11.77 -27.47
CA VAL A 82 -20.86 11.71 -28.87
C VAL A 82 -19.94 10.82 -29.69
N GLN A 83 -20.49 10.19 -30.71
CA GLN A 83 -19.75 9.31 -31.60
C GLN A 83 -19.10 10.12 -32.73
N GLY A 84 -17.80 9.87 -32.98
CA GLY A 84 -17.08 10.50 -34.08
C GLY A 84 -15.59 10.13 -34.07
N TYR A 85 -14.88 10.55 -35.11
CA TYR A 85 -13.44 10.31 -35.20
C TYR A 85 -12.66 11.29 -34.33
N LEU A 86 -11.67 10.78 -33.60
CA LEU A 86 -10.75 11.59 -32.81
C LEU A 86 -9.77 12.29 -33.74
N ILE A 87 -9.77 13.63 -33.74
CA ILE A 87 -8.93 14.42 -34.65
C ILE A 87 -7.73 15.05 -33.96
N LYS A 88 -7.80 15.25 -32.63
CA LYS A 88 -6.72 15.92 -31.89
C LYS A 88 -6.69 15.52 -30.42
N ARG A 89 -5.47 15.45 -29.86
CA ARG A 89 -5.19 15.38 -28.43
C ARG A 89 -4.45 16.65 -28.00
N ASN A 90 -4.97 17.35 -26.98
CA ASN A 90 -4.52 18.66 -26.54
C ASN A 90 -3.79 18.62 -25.19
N TYR A 91 -3.28 17.47 -24.76
CA TYR A 91 -2.50 17.31 -23.53
C TYR A 91 -1.36 16.33 -23.78
N ASN A 92 -0.31 16.37 -22.93
CA ASN A 92 0.70 15.32 -22.87
C ASN A 92 0.36 14.36 -21.76
N GLU A 93 0.58 13.09 -21.99
CA GLU A 93 0.34 12.02 -21.02
C GLU A 93 1.24 12.22 -19.80
N GLY A 94 0.65 12.14 -18.61
CA GLY A 94 1.35 12.40 -17.35
C GLY A 94 1.42 13.86 -16.92
N ASP A 95 0.96 14.81 -17.73
CA ASP A 95 0.90 16.22 -17.36
C ASP A 95 -0.27 16.53 -16.43
N PHE A 96 -0.13 17.63 -15.69
CA PHE A 96 -1.21 18.18 -14.90
C PHE A 96 -2.19 18.95 -15.81
N VAL A 97 -3.47 18.63 -15.66
CA VAL A 97 -4.56 19.27 -16.40
C VAL A 97 -5.56 19.91 -15.45
N LYS A 98 -6.17 21.00 -15.86
CA LYS A 98 -7.18 21.73 -15.10
C LYS A 98 -8.59 21.27 -15.47
N LYS A 99 -9.52 21.37 -14.53
CA LYS A 99 -10.95 21.20 -14.79
C LYS A 99 -11.40 22.12 -15.92
N GLY A 100 -12.12 21.58 -16.91
CA GLY A 100 -12.58 22.29 -18.10
C GLY A 100 -11.54 22.39 -19.22
N GLN A 101 -10.28 21.99 -19.01
CA GLN A 101 -9.28 21.92 -20.07
C GLN A 101 -9.67 20.89 -21.12
N VAL A 102 -9.64 21.27 -22.39
CA VAL A 102 -9.91 20.36 -23.52
C VAL A 102 -8.77 19.35 -23.63
N LEU A 103 -9.10 18.08 -23.54
CA LEU A 103 -8.15 16.96 -23.63
C LEU A 103 -8.15 16.35 -25.04
N PHE A 104 -9.34 16.18 -25.62
CA PHE A 104 -9.49 15.61 -26.94
C PHE A 104 -10.49 16.39 -27.76
N GLU A 105 -10.35 16.33 -29.08
CA GLU A 105 -11.31 16.88 -30.04
C GLU A 105 -11.80 15.79 -30.98
N ILE A 106 -13.12 15.65 -31.05
CA ILE A 106 -13.85 14.78 -32.00
C ILE A 106 -14.23 15.65 -33.20
N ASP A 107 -14.27 15.08 -34.40
CA ASP A 107 -14.61 15.81 -35.63
C ASP A 107 -15.97 16.52 -35.49
N PRO A 108 -16.00 17.89 -35.47
CA PRO A 108 -17.21 18.64 -35.21
C PRO A 108 -18.03 18.96 -36.46
N ARG A 109 -17.60 18.55 -37.67
CA ARG A 109 -18.19 19.01 -38.93
C ARG A 109 -19.66 18.65 -39.05
N THR A 110 -20.01 17.40 -38.75
CA THR A 110 -21.41 16.92 -38.80
C THR A 110 -22.27 17.60 -37.74
N PHE A 111 -21.73 17.81 -36.54
CA PHE A 111 -22.44 18.47 -35.45
C PHE A 111 -22.67 19.96 -35.72
N ARG A 112 -21.72 20.66 -36.39
CA ARG A 112 -21.91 22.04 -36.84
C ARG A 112 -23.03 22.15 -37.86
N ALA A 113 -23.07 21.25 -38.85
CA ALA A 113 -24.13 21.24 -39.85
C ALA A 113 -25.52 21.03 -39.20
N THR A 114 -25.62 20.15 -38.17
CA THR A 114 -26.88 19.93 -37.42
C THR A 114 -27.27 21.20 -36.61
N VAL A 115 -26.31 21.93 -36.03
CA VAL A 115 -26.59 23.20 -35.36
C VAL A 115 -27.10 24.23 -36.35
N ASP A 116 -26.48 24.35 -37.52
CA ASP A 116 -26.89 25.31 -38.55
C ASP A 116 -28.28 24.99 -39.12
N GLU A 117 -28.59 23.73 -39.32
CA GLU A 117 -29.94 23.26 -39.67
C GLU A 117 -30.98 23.62 -38.60
N ALA A 118 -30.68 23.35 -37.30
CA ALA A 118 -31.58 23.69 -36.19
C ALA A 118 -31.79 25.20 -36.06
N LYS A 119 -30.75 26.02 -36.30
CA LYS A 119 -30.86 27.47 -36.34
C LYS A 119 -31.79 27.95 -37.47
N GLY A 120 -31.67 27.37 -38.64
CA GLY A 120 -32.56 27.65 -39.77
C GLY A 120 -33.99 27.34 -39.46
N GLN A 121 -34.24 26.18 -38.84
CA GLN A 121 -35.60 25.75 -38.44
C GLN A 121 -36.20 26.66 -37.36
N LEU A 122 -35.40 27.10 -36.36
CA LEU A 122 -35.85 28.06 -35.35
C LEU A 122 -36.23 29.39 -36.03
N ALA A 123 -35.36 29.93 -36.88
CA ALA A 123 -35.64 31.19 -37.60
C ALA A 123 -36.93 31.11 -38.45
N GLN A 124 -37.21 29.99 -39.08
CA GLN A 124 -38.45 29.76 -39.83
C GLN A 124 -39.68 29.82 -38.92
N TRP A 125 -39.65 29.16 -37.72
CA TRP A 125 -40.76 29.17 -36.80
C TRP A 125 -40.94 30.54 -36.13
N GLU A 126 -39.87 31.25 -35.80
CA GLU A 126 -39.89 32.60 -35.30
C GLU A 126 -40.58 33.58 -36.28
N ALA A 127 -40.25 33.47 -37.61
CA ALA A 127 -40.90 34.29 -38.61
C ALA A 127 -42.40 33.97 -38.72
N ARG A 128 -42.81 32.69 -38.65
CA ARG A 128 -44.23 32.30 -38.65
C ARG A 128 -44.95 32.83 -37.43
N TRP A 129 -44.34 32.69 -36.25
CA TRP A 129 -44.93 33.22 -35.02
C TRP A 129 -45.09 34.72 -35.05
N GLN A 130 -44.08 35.47 -35.57
CA GLN A 130 -44.21 36.92 -35.74
C GLN A 130 -45.39 37.31 -36.64
N THR A 131 -45.60 36.56 -37.72
CA THR A 131 -46.76 36.74 -38.59
C THR A 131 -48.09 36.49 -37.85
N ALA A 132 -48.19 35.35 -37.12
CA ALA A 132 -49.40 35.02 -36.35
C ALA A 132 -49.68 36.07 -35.22
N LYS A 133 -48.62 36.51 -34.53
CA LYS A 133 -48.68 37.53 -33.51
C LYS A 133 -49.11 38.90 -34.08
N ALA A 134 -48.61 39.31 -35.22
CA ALA A 134 -49.01 40.52 -35.91
C ALA A 134 -50.49 40.48 -36.35
N ASN A 135 -50.96 39.25 -36.78
CA ASN A 135 -52.35 39.05 -37.12
C ASN A 135 -53.26 39.15 -35.88
N LEU A 136 -52.90 38.46 -34.75
CA LEU A 136 -53.64 38.56 -33.51
C LEU A 136 -53.73 39.99 -33.01
N ASN A 137 -52.61 40.73 -33.04
CA ASN A 137 -52.54 42.16 -32.65
C ASN A 137 -53.47 43.06 -33.49
N ARG A 138 -53.78 42.65 -34.71
CA ARG A 138 -54.68 43.35 -35.62
C ARG A 138 -56.15 42.98 -35.32
N ILE A 139 -56.42 41.68 -35.10
CA ILE A 139 -57.79 41.16 -34.90
C ILE A 139 -58.33 41.52 -33.53
N LYS A 140 -57.51 41.50 -32.48
CA LYS A 140 -57.90 41.72 -31.10
C LYS A 140 -58.67 43.05 -30.91
N PRO A 141 -58.20 44.24 -31.32
CA PRO A 141 -58.95 45.50 -31.17
C PRO A 141 -60.20 45.55 -32.02
N LEU A 142 -60.24 44.86 -33.19
CA LEU A 142 -61.44 44.80 -34.02
C LEU A 142 -62.56 43.94 -33.39
N ALA A 143 -62.18 42.85 -32.67
CA ALA A 143 -63.09 42.04 -31.89
C ALA A 143 -63.68 42.81 -30.70
N GLU A 144 -62.90 43.60 -30.02
CA GLU A 144 -63.32 44.49 -28.94
C GLU A 144 -64.39 45.54 -29.39
N GLN A 145 -64.29 45.94 -30.69
CA GLN A 145 -65.22 46.81 -31.37
C GLN A 145 -66.42 46.10 -32.03
N ASN A 146 -66.54 44.75 -31.85
CA ASN A 146 -67.48 43.85 -32.52
C ASN A 146 -67.42 43.90 -34.09
N ALA A 147 -66.28 44.30 -34.64
CA ALA A 147 -66.10 44.39 -36.10
C ALA A 147 -65.68 43.06 -36.76
N VAL A 148 -65.33 42.05 -35.97
CA VAL A 148 -65.02 40.66 -36.39
C VAL A 148 -65.70 39.64 -35.46
N SER A 149 -65.83 38.38 -35.90
CA SER A 149 -66.47 37.33 -35.11
C SER A 149 -65.58 36.86 -33.97
N LYS A 150 -66.19 36.34 -32.89
CA LYS A 150 -65.47 35.71 -31.77
C LYS A 150 -64.61 34.55 -32.26
N LYS A 151 -65.10 33.78 -33.26
CA LYS A 151 -64.36 32.69 -33.90
C LYS A 151 -63.06 33.18 -34.51
N ASP A 152 -63.10 34.28 -35.22
CA ASP A 152 -61.86 34.84 -35.86
C ASP A 152 -60.82 35.24 -34.82
N LEU A 153 -61.28 35.75 -33.65
CA LEU A 153 -60.37 36.04 -32.53
C LEU A 153 -59.80 34.73 -31.93
N ASP A 154 -60.64 33.74 -31.67
CA ASP A 154 -60.22 32.47 -31.10
C ASP A 154 -59.24 31.72 -32.06
N ASP A 155 -59.51 31.77 -33.35
CA ASP A 155 -58.61 31.18 -34.41
C ASP A 155 -57.25 31.92 -34.43
N ALA A 156 -57.26 33.24 -34.29
CA ALA A 156 -56.00 34.04 -34.26
C ALA A 156 -55.20 33.79 -32.99
N ILE A 157 -55.86 33.64 -31.81
CA ILE A 157 -55.21 33.24 -30.55
C ILE A 157 -54.66 31.85 -30.68
N GLY A 158 -55.41 30.87 -31.16
CA GLY A 158 -54.95 29.50 -31.34
C GLY A 158 -53.76 29.36 -32.32
N SER A 159 -53.77 30.15 -33.38
CA SER A 159 -52.65 30.20 -34.36
C SER A 159 -51.39 30.79 -33.73
N GLU A 160 -51.50 31.87 -32.96
CA GLU A 160 -50.35 32.48 -32.26
C GLU A 160 -49.77 31.50 -31.24
N GLN A 161 -50.60 30.89 -30.41
CA GLN A 161 -50.17 29.93 -29.41
C GLN A 161 -49.51 28.68 -30.01
N SER A 162 -50.09 28.14 -31.08
CA SER A 162 -49.56 26.98 -31.78
C SER A 162 -48.21 27.27 -32.42
N THR A 163 -48.06 28.43 -33.08
CA THR A 163 -46.79 28.81 -33.70
C THR A 163 -45.75 29.14 -32.63
N TYR A 164 -46.13 29.72 -31.50
CA TYR A 164 -45.25 29.95 -30.33
C TYR A 164 -44.73 28.62 -29.72
N ALA A 165 -45.64 27.64 -29.56
CA ALA A 165 -45.22 26.31 -29.12
C ALA A 165 -44.20 25.66 -30.07
N SER A 166 -44.35 25.89 -31.37
CA SER A 166 -43.41 25.40 -32.40
C SER A 166 -42.02 26.10 -32.28
N VAL A 167 -42.01 27.41 -31.91
CA VAL A 167 -40.74 28.12 -31.61
C VAL A 167 -40.03 27.49 -30.41
N LEU A 168 -40.77 27.18 -29.34
CA LEU A 168 -40.18 26.57 -28.13
C LEU A 168 -39.61 25.19 -28.46
N SER A 169 -40.31 24.38 -29.30
CA SER A 169 -39.82 23.08 -29.73
C SER A 169 -38.56 23.19 -30.58
N ALA A 170 -38.52 24.14 -31.55
CA ALA A 170 -37.35 24.38 -32.41
C ALA A 170 -36.14 24.91 -31.58
N ARG A 171 -36.39 25.75 -30.57
CA ARG A 171 -35.35 26.25 -29.63
C ARG A 171 -34.73 25.09 -28.83
N ALA A 172 -35.54 24.19 -28.29
CA ALA A 172 -35.06 23.01 -27.60
C ALA A 172 -34.25 22.05 -28.51
N ALA A 173 -34.65 21.96 -29.79
CA ALA A 173 -33.88 21.19 -30.77
C ALA A 173 -32.51 21.84 -31.05
N LEU A 174 -32.44 23.17 -31.18
CA LEU A 174 -31.18 23.89 -31.32
C LEU A 174 -30.28 23.69 -30.11
N GLU A 175 -30.79 23.86 -28.90
CA GLU A 175 -30.03 23.67 -27.66
C GLU A 175 -29.42 22.26 -27.59
N ARG A 176 -30.19 21.23 -27.93
CA ARG A 176 -29.69 19.87 -27.99
C ARG A 176 -28.56 19.70 -29.04
N ALA A 177 -28.69 20.32 -30.21
CA ALA A 177 -27.66 20.29 -31.23
C ALA A 177 -26.37 21.00 -30.79
N GLU A 178 -26.49 22.14 -30.09
CA GLU A 178 -25.36 22.89 -29.51
C GLU A 178 -24.66 22.10 -28.40
N LEU A 179 -25.41 21.42 -27.54
CA LEU A 179 -24.85 20.51 -26.52
C LEU A 179 -24.03 19.38 -27.18
N ASN A 180 -24.58 18.74 -28.22
CA ASN A 180 -23.85 17.68 -28.93
C ASN A 180 -22.59 18.21 -29.61
N LEU A 181 -22.62 19.41 -30.18
CA LEU A 181 -21.41 20.07 -30.68
C LEU A 181 -20.42 20.39 -29.56
N GLY A 182 -20.91 20.80 -28.39
CA GLY A 182 -20.09 21.00 -27.21
C GLY A 182 -19.36 19.74 -26.77
N PHE A 183 -20.02 18.60 -26.83
CA PHE A 183 -19.45 17.30 -26.47
C PHE A 183 -18.36 16.79 -27.42
N THR A 184 -18.21 17.41 -28.61
CA THR A 184 -17.06 17.13 -29.49
C THR A 184 -15.74 17.62 -28.87
N LYS A 185 -15.76 18.54 -27.91
CA LYS A 185 -14.62 18.97 -27.11
C LYS A 185 -14.65 18.25 -25.77
N VAL A 186 -13.90 17.16 -25.67
CA VAL A 186 -13.84 16.35 -24.46
C VAL A 186 -12.93 17.03 -23.45
N THR A 187 -13.49 17.44 -22.31
CA THR A 187 -12.78 18.21 -21.27
C THR A 187 -12.54 17.40 -20.02
N SER A 188 -11.53 17.81 -19.23
CA SER A 188 -11.32 17.24 -17.89
C SER A 188 -12.44 17.69 -16.94
N LEU A 189 -12.96 16.75 -16.15
CA LEU A 189 -13.99 17.01 -15.13
C LEU A 189 -13.42 17.49 -13.80
N ILE A 190 -12.11 17.25 -13.58
CA ILE A 190 -11.38 17.54 -12.34
C ILE A 190 -9.98 18.10 -12.63
N ASP A 191 -9.39 18.73 -11.63
CA ASP A 191 -7.95 19.03 -11.64
C ASP A 191 -7.16 17.76 -11.28
N GLY A 192 -6.09 17.47 -12.02
CA GLY A 192 -5.29 16.28 -11.73
C GLY A 192 -4.27 15.94 -12.81
N ILE A 193 -3.66 14.78 -12.66
CA ILE A 193 -2.73 14.22 -13.64
C ILE A 193 -3.51 13.41 -14.66
N ALA A 194 -3.33 13.73 -15.93
CA ALA A 194 -3.91 12.96 -17.02
C ALA A 194 -3.06 11.71 -17.32
N GLY A 195 -3.72 10.57 -17.39
CA GLY A 195 -3.10 9.29 -17.70
C GLY A 195 -2.77 9.13 -19.19
N ILE A 196 -2.33 7.92 -19.53
CA ILE A 196 -2.07 7.51 -20.91
C ILE A 196 -3.39 7.49 -21.68
N ALA A 197 -3.38 8.00 -22.91
CA ALA A 197 -4.52 7.94 -23.81
C ALA A 197 -4.75 6.49 -24.26
N LYS A 198 -5.99 6.01 -24.09
CA LYS A 198 -6.41 4.69 -24.59
C LYS A 198 -6.88 4.76 -26.05
N ALA A 199 -7.25 5.98 -26.50
CA ALA A 199 -7.64 6.26 -27.88
C ALA A 199 -6.56 7.04 -28.61
N GLN A 200 -6.38 6.74 -29.90
CA GLN A 200 -5.43 7.40 -30.78
C GLN A 200 -6.18 8.32 -31.78
N ILE A 201 -5.44 9.27 -32.35
CA ILE A 201 -5.97 10.12 -33.42
C ILE A 201 -6.33 9.23 -34.62
N GLY A 202 -7.57 9.35 -35.09
CA GLY A 202 -8.15 8.49 -36.15
C GLY A 202 -9.07 7.41 -35.64
N ASP A 203 -9.11 7.14 -34.33
CA ASP A 203 -10.03 6.16 -33.76
C ASP A 203 -11.47 6.70 -33.76
N LEU A 204 -12.42 5.79 -34.00
CA LEU A 204 -13.83 6.05 -33.80
C LEU A 204 -14.17 5.87 -32.33
N VAL A 205 -14.57 6.95 -31.67
CA VAL A 205 -14.89 6.98 -30.23
C VAL A 205 -16.36 7.33 -30.02
N GLY A 206 -16.91 7.01 -28.86
CA GLY A 206 -18.29 7.34 -28.50
C GLY A 206 -19.01 6.23 -27.78
N PRO A 207 -20.28 6.44 -27.39
CA PRO A 207 -21.11 5.43 -26.75
C PRO A 207 -21.20 4.15 -27.60
N GLY A 208 -20.90 2.99 -27.00
CA GLY A 208 -20.89 1.68 -27.68
C GLY A 208 -19.62 1.39 -28.50
N GLN A 209 -18.64 2.26 -28.48
CA GLN A 209 -17.33 2.09 -29.10
C GLN A 209 -16.22 2.17 -28.03
N LEU A 210 -15.04 2.73 -28.35
CA LEU A 210 -14.00 2.99 -27.37
C LEU A 210 -14.48 4.07 -26.40
N GLU A 211 -15.03 3.66 -25.27
CA GLU A 211 -15.68 4.57 -24.33
C GLU A 211 -14.68 5.37 -23.50
N GLU A 212 -13.65 4.70 -22.99
CA GLU A 212 -12.67 5.34 -22.12
C GLU A 212 -11.50 5.90 -22.92
N LEU A 213 -11.35 7.22 -22.92
CA LEU A 213 -10.26 7.92 -23.62
C LEU A 213 -9.01 8.04 -22.76
N THR A 214 -9.17 8.38 -21.49
CA THR A 214 -8.12 8.47 -20.48
C THR A 214 -8.72 8.57 -19.10
N THR A 215 -7.88 8.51 -18.06
CA THR A 215 -8.27 8.78 -16.67
C THR A 215 -7.50 9.97 -16.15
N VAL A 216 -8.17 10.91 -15.49
CA VAL A 216 -7.54 12.02 -14.78
C VAL A 216 -7.65 11.73 -13.28
N SER A 217 -6.51 11.79 -12.57
CA SER A 217 -6.46 11.51 -11.13
C SER A 217 -6.00 12.73 -10.34
N THR A 218 -6.76 13.12 -9.33
CA THR A 218 -6.30 14.09 -8.34
C THR A 218 -5.30 13.41 -7.41
N VAL A 219 -4.03 13.80 -7.52
CA VAL A 219 -2.92 13.19 -6.78
C VAL A 219 -2.40 14.04 -5.62
N ASN A 220 -2.90 15.24 -5.43
CA ASN A 220 -2.62 16.10 -4.29
C ASN A 220 -3.92 16.68 -3.71
N PRO A 221 -4.36 16.20 -2.54
CA PRO A 221 -3.74 15.11 -1.77
C PRO A 221 -3.92 13.74 -2.45
N ILE A 222 -3.04 12.78 -2.11
CA ILE A 222 -3.12 11.40 -2.57
C ILE A 222 -3.78 10.51 -1.51
N LYS A 223 -4.53 9.53 -1.93
CA LYS A 223 -5.16 8.54 -1.07
C LYS A 223 -4.31 7.27 -1.02
N VAL A 224 -4.29 6.62 0.12
CA VAL A 224 -3.67 5.30 0.30
C VAL A 224 -4.71 4.37 0.91
N TYR A 225 -4.95 3.25 0.27
CA TYR A 225 -5.75 2.19 0.83
C TYR A 225 -4.85 1.18 1.51
N ILE A 226 -5.12 0.92 2.78
CA ILE A 226 -4.45 -0.08 3.60
C ILE A 226 -5.47 -1.14 4.03
N SER A 227 -4.99 -2.37 4.23
CA SER A 227 -5.83 -3.47 4.72
C SER A 227 -5.45 -3.77 6.16
N ALA A 228 -6.38 -3.60 7.09
CA ALA A 228 -6.25 -4.01 8.48
C ALA A 228 -7.02 -5.31 8.72
N SER A 229 -6.53 -6.18 9.60
CA SER A 229 -7.24 -7.40 9.97
C SER A 229 -8.51 -7.09 10.77
N GLU A 230 -9.51 -7.98 10.72
CA GLU A 230 -10.72 -7.86 11.53
C GLU A 230 -10.40 -7.78 13.03
N GLN A 231 -9.40 -8.53 13.49
CA GLN A 231 -8.96 -8.49 14.88
C GLN A 231 -8.41 -7.12 15.30
N GLU A 232 -7.61 -6.49 14.46
CA GLU A 232 -7.10 -5.13 14.70
C GLU A 232 -8.22 -4.11 14.73
N TYR A 233 -9.17 -4.24 13.82
CA TYR A 233 -10.34 -3.37 13.77
C TYR A 233 -11.20 -3.48 15.03
N LEU A 234 -11.50 -4.71 15.49
CA LEU A 234 -12.28 -4.94 16.72
C LEU A 234 -11.57 -4.39 17.95
N LYS A 235 -10.26 -4.61 18.09
CA LYS A 235 -9.45 -4.03 19.19
C LYS A 235 -9.48 -2.51 19.19
N ALA A 236 -9.39 -1.89 18.00
CA ALA A 236 -9.49 -0.44 17.88
C ALA A 236 -10.89 0.07 18.28
N ALA A 237 -11.95 -0.65 17.89
CA ALA A 237 -13.32 -0.29 18.24
C ALA A 237 -13.58 -0.40 19.77
N GLU A 238 -13.09 -1.46 20.42
CA GLU A 238 -13.21 -1.66 21.87
C GLU A 238 -12.50 -0.57 22.69
N THR A 239 -11.35 -0.11 22.21
CA THR A 239 -10.55 0.93 22.90
C THR A 239 -11.02 2.36 22.65
N HIS A 240 -12.14 2.56 21.96
CA HIS A 240 -12.65 3.88 21.53
C HIS A 240 -11.52 4.69 20.86
N PHE A 241 -10.75 4.02 20.02
CA PHE A 241 -9.59 4.58 19.37
C PHE A 241 -10.00 5.76 18.48
N ASP A 242 -9.47 6.95 18.79
CA ASP A 242 -9.74 8.16 18.03
C ASP A 242 -8.92 8.16 16.73
N ALA A 243 -9.52 7.61 15.67
CA ALA A 243 -8.89 7.48 14.37
C ALA A 243 -8.48 8.83 13.75
N GLU A 244 -9.16 9.94 14.12
CA GLU A 244 -8.86 11.27 13.60
C GLU A 244 -7.55 11.84 14.19
N LYS A 245 -7.17 11.39 15.39
CA LYS A 245 -5.92 11.79 16.04
C LYS A 245 -4.72 10.96 15.59
N LEU A 246 -4.96 9.88 14.83
CA LEU A 246 -3.90 9.01 14.38
C LEU A 246 -3.05 9.69 13.32
N SER A 247 -1.80 9.95 13.67
CA SER A 247 -0.80 10.47 12.74
C SER A 247 -0.14 9.31 12.00
N LEU A 248 -0.40 9.21 10.71
CA LEU A 248 0.13 8.15 9.85
C LEU A 248 1.44 8.59 9.20
N GLU A 249 2.43 7.72 9.23
CA GLU A 249 3.67 7.85 8.48
C GLU A 249 3.66 6.86 7.32
N MET A 250 4.20 7.28 6.18
CA MET A 250 4.33 6.41 5.02
C MET A 250 5.80 6.09 4.77
N VAL A 251 6.10 4.81 4.63
CA VAL A 251 7.42 4.33 4.23
C VAL A 251 7.33 3.89 2.77
N LEU A 252 8.14 4.48 1.93
CA LEU A 252 8.21 4.19 0.51
C LEU A 252 8.98 2.90 0.24
N THR A 253 8.91 2.39 -0.99
CA THR A 253 9.58 1.15 -1.40
C THR A 253 11.10 1.22 -1.31
N ASP A 254 11.69 2.43 -1.34
CA ASP A 254 13.13 2.67 -1.12
C ASP A 254 13.53 2.70 0.37
N GLY A 255 12.58 2.46 1.28
CA GLY A 255 12.78 2.47 2.73
C GLY A 255 12.76 3.86 3.37
N LYS A 256 12.62 4.93 2.59
CA LYS A 256 12.54 6.29 3.13
C LYS A 256 11.15 6.61 3.66
N ILE A 257 11.12 7.38 4.73
CA ILE A 257 9.87 7.91 5.29
C ILE A 257 9.45 9.12 4.45
N PHE A 258 8.21 9.08 3.94
CA PHE A 258 7.65 10.22 3.24
C PHE A 258 7.47 11.42 4.18
N PRO A 259 7.88 12.65 3.78
CA PRO A 259 7.99 13.78 4.71
C PRO A 259 6.65 14.31 5.22
N HIS A 260 5.55 13.97 4.56
CA HIS A 260 4.22 14.43 4.95
C HIS A 260 3.46 13.34 5.68
N ARG A 261 2.94 13.68 6.86
CA ARG A 261 2.08 12.77 7.62
C ARG A 261 0.69 12.72 7.03
N GLY A 262 0.09 11.56 7.10
CA GLY A 262 -1.27 11.29 6.65
C GLY A 262 -2.27 11.25 7.80
N LYS A 263 -3.54 11.27 7.42
CA LYS A 263 -4.68 11.09 8.32
C LYS A 263 -5.59 10.01 7.79
N LEU A 264 -6.15 9.22 8.68
CA LEU A 264 -7.21 8.27 8.33
C LEU A 264 -8.49 9.06 8.06
N ILE A 265 -9.18 8.75 6.95
CA ILE A 265 -10.38 9.48 6.54
C ILE A 265 -11.61 8.60 6.38
N LEU A 266 -11.41 7.31 6.17
CA LEU A 266 -12.50 6.36 5.99
C LEU A 266 -12.09 4.94 6.42
N ALA A 267 -13.11 4.18 6.84
CA ALA A 267 -13.08 2.72 6.89
C ALA A 267 -14.18 2.21 5.95
N ASP A 268 -13.90 1.12 5.25
CA ASP A 268 -14.89 0.52 4.36
C ASP A 268 -16.09 0.02 5.15
N ARG A 269 -17.26 -0.03 4.51
CA ARG A 269 -18.50 -0.51 5.08
C ARG A 269 -18.47 -2.01 5.41
N GLN A 270 -17.68 -2.76 4.68
CA GLN A 270 -17.67 -4.22 4.79
C GLN A 270 -16.25 -4.78 4.89
N ILE A 271 -16.16 -5.94 5.54
CA ILE A 271 -14.95 -6.75 5.59
C ILE A 271 -14.90 -7.62 4.33
N ASP A 272 -13.76 -7.72 3.70
CA ASP A 272 -13.52 -8.65 2.61
C ASP A 272 -13.48 -10.08 3.17
N VAL A 273 -14.50 -10.87 2.83
CA VAL A 273 -14.68 -12.24 3.35
C VAL A 273 -13.60 -13.22 2.89
N LYS A 274 -12.86 -12.91 1.82
CA LYS A 274 -11.79 -13.77 1.32
C LYS A 274 -10.49 -13.58 2.11
N THR A 275 -10.23 -12.37 2.56
CA THR A 275 -8.98 -12.01 3.25
C THR A 275 -9.16 -11.79 4.74
N GLY A 276 -10.40 -11.63 5.25
CA GLY A 276 -10.68 -11.28 6.64
C GLY A 276 -10.15 -9.89 7.00
N THR A 277 -10.10 -8.97 6.03
CA THR A 277 -9.56 -7.61 6.23
C THR A 277 -10.58 -6.53 5.92
N ILE A 278 -10.46 -5.41 6.62
CA ILE A 278 -11.20 -4.18 6.32
C ILE A 278 -10.28 -3.19 5.60
N LYS A 279 -10.80 -2.57 4.56
CA LYS A 279 -10.05 -1.54 3.83
C LYS A 279 -10.20 -0.18 4.52
N LEU A 280 -9.07 0.42 4.83
CA LEU A 280 -8.99 1.75 5.42
C LEU A 280 -8.37 2.73 4.41
N GLY A 281 -8.89 3.95 4.36
CA GLY A 281 -8.36 5.00 3.48
C GLY A 281 -7.68 6.09 4.29
N ALA A 282 -6.44 6.35 3.96
CA ALA A 282 -5.65 7.44 4.50
C ALA A 282 -5.32 8.47 3.41
N VAL A 283 -5.17 9.73 3.78
CA VAL A 283 -4.83 10.81 2.85
C VAL A 283 -3.53 11.47 3.28
N PHE A 284 -2.66 11.69 2.29
CA PHE A 284 -1.36 12.32 2.44
C PHE A 284 -1.23 13.53 1.52
N LYS A 285 -0.65 14.63 2.00
CA LYS A 285 -0.29 15.76 1.13
C LYS A 285 0.81 15.32 0.18
N ASN A 286 0.68 15.67 -1.12
CA ASN A 286 1.63 15.30 -2.16
C ASN A 286 1.95 16.52 -3.06
N PRO A 287 2.53 17.60 -2.50
CA PRO A 287 2.63 18.89 -3.19
C PRO A 287 3.44 18.85 -4.49
N ASN A 288 4.40 17.94 -4.60
CA ASN A 288 5.24 17.79 -5.80
C ASN A 288 4.77 16.66 -6.71
N ASN A 289 3.59 16.10 -6.48
CA ASN A 289 3.04 14.98 -7.25
C ASN A 289 4.03 13.79 -7.41
N VAL A 290 4.90 13.56 -6.39
CA VAL A 290 5.90 12.48 -6.41
C VAL A 290 5.24 11.13 -6.33
N LEU A 291 4.20 11.03 -5.50
CA LEU A 291 3.40 9.83 -5.39
C LEU A 291 2.40 9.76 -6.53
N ARG A 292 2.28 8.59 -7.12
CA ARG A 292 1.35 8.28 -8.22
C ARG A 292 0.40 7.17 -7.81
N PRO A 293 -0.82 7.13 -8.35
CA PRO A 293 -1.72 5.99 -8.17
C PRO A 293 -1.06 4.67 -8.57
N GLY A 294 -1.34 3.60 -7.80
CA GLY A 294 -0.82 2.26 -8.06
C GLY A 294 0.53 1.93 -7.42
N GLN A 295 1.17 2.86 -6.70
CA GLN A 295 2.40 2.56 -5.96
C GLN A 295 2.10 1.82 -4.66
N PHE A 296 2.98 0.88 -4.30
CA PHE A 296 2.95 0.26 -2.98
C PHE A 296 3.60 1.17 -1.95
N ALA A 297 3.03 1.21 -0.76
CA ALA A 297 3.56 1.94 0.37
C ALA A 297 3.26 1.16 1.66
N LYS A 298 4.16 1.24 2.63
CA LYS A 298 3.91 0.77 3.96
C LYS A 298 3.48 1.97 4.82
N VAL A 299 2.29 1.91 5.38
CA VAL A 299 1.78 2.94 6.30
C VAL A 299 1.98 2.43 7.71
N ARG A 300 2.52 3.27 8.58
CA ARG A 300 2.69 2.96 9.99
C ARG A 300 2.12 4.05 10.88
N ALA A 301 1.70 3.65 12.06
CA ALA A 301 1.24 4.56 13.10
C ALA A 301 1.63 4.07 14.47
N VAL A 302 1.80 4.97 15.42
CA VAL A 302 1.95 4.61 16.83
C VAL A 302 0.59 4.18 17.35
N ILE A 303 0.44 2.88 17.68
CA ILE A 303 -0.81 2.34 18.25
C ILE A 303 -0.89 2.69 19.74
N TYR A 304 0.20 2.44 20.46
CA TYR A 304 0.34 2.81 21.88
C TYR A 304 1.80 2.99 22.25
N SER A 305 2.06 3.66 23.38
CA SER A 305 3.39 3.78 23.94
C SER A 305 3.48 2.93 25.21
N LYS A 306 4.39 1.96 25.21
CA LYS A 306 4.66 1.13 26.36
C LYS A 306 5.59 1.88 27.29
N LYS A 307 5.06 2.31 28.42
CA LYS A 307 5.83 3.00 29.45
C LYS A 307 6.77 2.03 30.17
N ASP A 308 7.93 2.54 30.54
CA ASP A 308 8.93 1.78 31.32
C ASP A 308 9.32 0.43 30.72
N ALA A 309 9.30 0.31 29.38
CA ALA A 309 9.63 -0.95 28.71
C ALA A 309 11.11 -1.31 28.91
N LEU A 310 11.35 -2.57 29.29
CA LEU A 310 12.70 -3.13 29.40
C LEU A 310 13.16 -3.60 28.03
N LEU A 311 14.27 -3.10 27.56
CA LEU A 311 14.81 -3.38 26.23
C LEU A 311 16.14 -4.10 26.31
N VAL A 312 16.27 -5.16 25.54
CA VAL A 312 17.52 -5.90 25.37
C VAL A 312 17.88 -6.03 23.90
N PRO A 313 19.16 -6.13 23.53
CA PRO A 313 19.54 -6.46 22.15
C PRO A 313 18.93 -7.80 21.73
N GLN A 314 18.44 -7.92 20.50
CA GLN A 314 17.85 -9.17 20.01
C GLN A 314 18.80 -10.36 20.12
N ARG A 315 20.14 -10.12 20.00
CA ARG A 315 21.17 -11.16 20.13
C ARG A 315 21.30 -11.75 21.54
N ALA A 316 20.81 -11.04 22.58
CA ALA A 316 20.83 -11.52 23.95
C ALA A 316 19.76 -12.56 24.25
N VAL A 317 18.78 -12.73 23.36
CA VAL A 317 17.64 -13.62 23.53
C VAL A 317 17.92 -14.95 22.85
N THR A 318 17.79 -16.03 23.59
CA THR A 318 17.91 -17.40 23.06
C THR A 318 16.54 -18.07 23.11
N GLU A 319 16.14 -18.67 22.02
CA GLU A 319 14.92 -19.49 21.96
C GLU A 319 15.29 -20.96 22.12
N LEU A 320 14.68 -21.61 23.08
CA LEU A 320 14.85 -23.01 23.36
C LEU A 320 13.48 -23.70 23.52
N GLN A 321 13.14 -24.60 22.61
CA GLN A 321 11.89 -25.36 22.64
C GLN A 321 10.63 -24.48 22.77
N GLY A 322 10.58 -23.36 22.05
CA GLY A 322 9.44 -22.42 22.08
C GLY A 322 9.38 -21.49 23.31
N SER A 323 10.39 -21.57 24.20
CA SER A 323 10.55 -20.66 25.34
C SER A 323 11.74 -19.74 25.13
N TYR A 324 11.63 -18.49 25.55
CA TYR A 324 12.71 -17.50 25.47
C TYR A 324 13.47 -17.47 26.78
N GLN A 325 14.80 -17.41 26.68
CA GLN A 325 15.72 -17.33 27.81
C GLN A 325 16.76 -16.25 27.60
N ILE A 326 17.22 -15.66 28.71
CA ILE A 326 18.28 -14.66 28.71
C ILE A 326 19.29 -15.02 29.78
N ALA A 327 20.58 -14.92 29.44
CA ALA A 327 21.67 -15.08 30.38
C ALA A 327 22.02 -13.71 31.01
N VAL A 328 21.80 -13.59 32.30
CA VAL A 328 22.09 -12.38 33.11
C VAL A 328 23.39 -12.59 33.82
N VAL A 329 24.26 -11.56 33.88
CA VAL A 329 25.52 -11.57 34.61
C VAL A 329 25.33 -10.82 35.93
N GLY A 330 25.40 -11.52 37.03
CA GLY A 330 25.30 -10.97 38.37
C GLY A 330 26.48 -10.04 38.76
N SER A 331 26.39 -9.40 39.93
CA SER A 331 27.47 -8.59 40.49
C SER A 331 28.74 -9.40 40.82
N ASP A 332 28.57 -10.70 41.04
CA ASP A 332 29.65 -11.67 41.28
C ASP A 332 30.20 -12.28 39.98
N ASN A 333 29.83 -11.75 38.81
CA ASN A 333 30.15 -12.22 37.46
C ASN A 333 29.75 -13.67 37.18
N LYS A 334 28.76 -14.21 37.92
CA LYS A 334 28.16 -15.49 37.62
C LYS A 334 26.97 -15.31 36.65
N VAL A 335 26.81 -16.30 35.78
CA VAL A 335 25.74 -16.34 34.81
C VAL A 335 24.50 -16.97 35.44
N ASP A 336 23.37 -16.28 35.28
CA ASP A 336 22.05 -16.73 35.67
C ASP A 336 21.17 -16.78 34.40
N ILE A 337 20.88 -18.00 33.93
CA ILE A 337 20.02 -18.20 32.75
C ILE A 337 18.58 -18.37 33.23
N ARG A 338 17.71 -17.45 32.86
CA ARG A 338 16.32 -17.48 33.30
C ARG A 338 15.35 -17.31 32.15
N PRO A 339 14.15 -17.93 32.26
CA PRO A 339 13.09 -17.75 31.31
C PRO A 339 12.57 -16.32 31.34
N VAL A 340 12.22 -15.79 30.18
CA VAL A 340 11.67 -14.45 30.02
C VAL A 340 10.45 -14.47 29.13
N LYS A 341 9.51 -13.57 29.37
CA LYS A 341 8.38 -13.34 28.46
C LYS A 341 8.74 -12.17 27.56
N MET A 342 8.75 -12.43 26.26
CA MET A 342 9.08 -11.42 25.27
C MET A 342 7.81 -10.70 24.79
N GLY A 343 7.95 -9.40 24.55
CA GLY A 343 6.96 -8.55 23.91
C GLY A 343 7.34 -8.23 22.47
N GLU A 344 7.08 -7.00 22.05
CA GLU A 344 7.30 -6.54 20.69
C GLU A 344 8.78 -6.29 20.40
N ARG A 345 9.14 -6.43 19.12
CA ARG A 345 10.47 -6.05 18.61
C ARG A 345 10.46 -4.59 18.21
N VAL A 346 11.49 -3.87 18.59
CA VAL A 346 11.64 -2.45 18.29
C VAL A 346 13.05 -2.23 17.73
N GLU A 347 13.16 -2.00 16.45
CA GLU A 347 14.45 -1.87 15.74
C GLU A 347 15.36 -3.09 15.98
N ASN A 348 16.55 -2.85 16.59
CA ASN A 348 17.51 -3.90 16.94
C ASN A 348 17.36 -4.42 18.37
N MET A 349 16.34 -3.93 19.08
CA MET A 349 16.05 -4.29 20.46
C MET A 349 14.78 -5.13 20.54
N TRP A 350 14.63 -5.82 21.67
CA TRP A 350 13.42 -6.61 21.96
C TRP A 350 12.89 -6.21 23.34
N VAL A 351 11.60 -5.97 23.42
CA VAL A 351 10.94 -5.64 24.70
C VAL A 351 10.80 -6.93 25.52
N VAL A 352 11.14 -6.83 26.81
CA VAL A 352 10.93 -7.92 27.77
C VAL A 352 9.78 -7.54 28.70
N ASP A 353 8.73 -8.36 28.69
CA ASP A 353 7.53 -8.14 29.50
C ASP A 353 7.72 -8.56 30.97
N SER A 354 8.47 -9.64 31.18
CA SER A 354 8.77 -10.12 32.54
C SER A 354 10.04 -11.00 32.54
N GLY A 355 10.68 -11.08 33.72
CA GLY A 355 11.87 -11.92 33.92
C GLY A 355 13.18 -11.13 34.07
N LEU A 356 13.19 -9.81 33.83
CA LEU A 356 14.36 -8.95 33.99
C LEU A 356 14.03 -7.73 34.85
N LYS A 357 15.09 -7.04 35.31
CA LYS A 357 15.02 -5.76 35.99
C LYS A 357 15.85 -4.72 35.23
N ALA A 358 15.48 -3.45 35.38
CA ALA A 358 16.25 -2.36 34.81
C ALA A 358 17.70 -2.34 35.33
N GLY A 359 18.66 -2.10 34.42
CA GLY A 359 20.09 -2.02 34.77
C GLY A 359 20.79 -3.38 34.90
N GLU A 360 20.10 -4.52 34.81
CA GLU A 360 20.76 -5.83 34.76
C GLU A 360 21.67 -5.95 33.54
N ARG A 361 22.75 -6.71 33.63
CA ARG A 361 23.69 -6.97 32.54
C ARG A 361 23.30 -8.27 31.86
N VAL A 362 22.95 -8.23 30.56
CA VAL A 362 22.59 -9.41 29.76
C VAL A 362 23.70 -9.73 28.77
N ILE A 363 23.97 -11.02 28.55
CA ILE A 363 24.99 -11.47 27.59
C ILE A 363 24.41 -11.29 26.18
N ALA A 364 25.01 -10.45 25.39
CA ALA A 364 24.65 -10.22 23.98
C ALA A 364 25.45 -11.08 22.99
N GLU A 365 26.74 -11.36 23.33
CA GLU A 365 27.58 -12.26 22.53
C GLU A 365 28.38 -13.21 23.44
N GLY A 366 28.56 -14.45 23.00
CA GLY A 366 29.26 -15.48 23.76
C GLY A 366 28.37 -16.42 24.58
N ILE A 367 27.06 -16.34 24.45
CA ILE A 367 26.09 -17.18 25.19
C ILE A 367 26.35 -18.68 25.02
N GLN A 368 26.87 -19.11 23.87
CA GLN A 368 27.18 -20.50 23.57
C GLN A 368 28.34 -21.07 24.41
N LYS A 369 29.11 -20.21 25.09
CA LYS A 369 30.31 -20.57 25.87
C LYS A 369 30.01 -20.65 27.36
N VAL A 370 28.76 -20.36 27.78
CA VAL A 370 28.41 -20.22 29.20
C VAL A 370 27.32 -21.22 29.61
N ALA A 371 27.37 -21.58 30.88
CA ALA A 371 26.35 -22.40 31.53
C ALA A 371 25.86 -21.75 32.81
N GLN A 372 24.74 -22.22 33.34
CA GLN A 372 24.16 -21.74 34.60
C GLN A 372 25.21 -21.77 35.73
N GLY A 373 25.37 -20.66 36.43
CA GLY A 373 26.28 -20.52 37.58
C GLY A 373 27.76 -20.35 37.21
N MET A 374 28.13 -20.34 35.91
CA MET A 374 29.52 -20.20 35.45
C MET A 374 30.03 -18.78 35.66
N LEU A 375 31.32 -18.65 36.09
CA LEU A 375 32.02 -17.38 36.13
C LEU A 375 32.44 -16.91 34.73
N VAL A 376 32.21 -15.66 34.41
CA VAL A 376 32.51 -15.06 33.09
C VAL A 376 33.28 -13.76 33.26
N ASN A 377 34.00 -13.37 32.21
CA ASN A 377 34.67 -12.06 32.12
C ASN A 377 33.81 -11.13 31.23
N PRO A 378 33.00 -10.22 31.83
CA PRO A 378 32.09 -9.39 31.05
C PRO A 378 32.83 -8.20 30.39
N LYS A 379 32.69 -8.09 29.08
CA LYS A 379 33.15 -6.94 28.28
C LYS A 379 31.96 -6.15 27.76
N PRO A 380 32.05 -4.83 27.59
CA PRO A 380 30.93 -4.04 27.06
C PRO A 380 30.58 -4.48 25.62
N PHE A 381 29.31 -4.66 25.34
CA PHE A 381 28.82 -4.99 24.00
C PHE A 381 29.16 -3.89 23.00
N GLY A 382 29.78 -4.25 21.87
CA GLY A 382 30.13 -3.31 20.81
C GLY A 382 31.47 -2.57 21.00
N ALA A 383 32.24 -2.86 22.05
CA ALA A 383 33.54 -2.23 22.27
C ALA A 383 34.59 -2.56 21.17
N ASN A 384 34.41 -3.67 20.44
CA ASN A 384 35.33 -4.11 19.38
C ASN A 384 34.96 -3.61 17.95
N LYS A 385 33.91 -2.79 17.80
CA LYS A 385 33.62 -2.13 16.52
C LYS A 385 34.24 -0.74 16.44
N LYS A 386 35.53 -0.58 16.77
CA LYS A 386 36.33 0.54 16.27
C LYS A 386 36.56 0.25 14.77
N ALA A 387 36.01 1.14 13.95
CA ALA A 387 36.15 1.15 12.51
C ALA A 387 37.56 0.82 12.06
N THR A 388 37.71 -0.27 11.33
CA THR A 388 38.81 -0.41 10.39
C THR A 388 38.50 0.58 9.26
N PRO A 389 39.31 1.60 9.03
CA PRO A 389 39.10 2.46 7.88
C PRO A 389 39.29 1.61 6.64
N ASP A 390 38.29 1.57 5.80
CA ASP A 390 38.36 1.03 4.45
C ASP A 390 39.52 1.72 3.73
N LYS A 391 40.62 0.97 3.52
CA LYS A 391 41.71 1.41 2.64
C LYS A 391 41.14 1.38 1.23
N PRO A 392 41.24 2.50 0.49
CA PRO A 392 40.94 2.48 -0.93
C PRO A 392 41.85 1.45 -1.63
N SER A 393 41.25 0.51 -2.31
CA SER A 393 41.93 -0.38 -3.23
C SER A 393 42.56 0.45 -4.33
N GLU A 394 43.88 0.60 -4.28
CA GLU A 394 44.69 1.12 -5.40
C GLU A 394 44.44 0.26 -6.63
N ALA A 395 43.71 0.83 -7.58
CA ALA A 395 43.58 0.26 -8.92
C ALA A 395 44.94 0.33 -9.61
N ASN A 396 45.54 -0.85 -9.82
CA ASN A 396 46.79 -1.08 -10.53
C ASN A 396 46.58 -0.80 -12.03
N THR A 397 46.90 0.41 -12.45
CA THR A 397 47.02 0.82 -13.85
C THR A 397 48.33 0.28 -14.38
N LYS A 398 48.30 -0.77 -15.15
CA LYS A 398 49.37 -1.14 -16.07
C LYS A 398 48.84 -1.14 -17.50
N ASP A 399 49.13 -0.02 -18.12
CA ASP A 399 49.62 0.24 -19.46
C ASP A 399 49.85 -1.01 -20.35
N LYS A 400 49.22 -1.00 -21.53
CA LYS A 400 49.87 -1.38 -22.78
C LYS A 400 49.00 -1.11 -24.01
N THR A 401 49.42 -0.05 -24.73
CA THR A 401 49.66 -0.05 -26.19
C THR A 401 48.53 -0.39 -27.14
N SER A 402 48.12 0.64 -27.86
CA SER A 402 47.55 0.54 -29.21
C SER A 402 48.49 -0.11 -30.22
N PRO A 403 48.00 -0.66 -31.33
CA PRO A 403 48.17 0.07 -32.59
C PRO A 403 46.94 0.08 -33.54
N LYS A 404 46.69 1.25 -34.11
CA LYS A 404 46.59 1.61 -35.53
C LYS A 404 45.96 0.64 -36.55
N THR A 405 45.01 1.26 -37.28
CA THR A 405 44.72 1.25 -38.72
C THR A 405 44.15 -0.05 -39.34
N GLU A 406 42.97 -0.02 -39.99
CA GLU A 406 42.88 0.30 -41.43
C GLU A 406 41.44 0.24 -41.95
N LYS A 407 41.22 1.08 -42.94
CA LYS A 407 40.07 1.26 -43.80
C LYS A 407 39.45 -0.03 -44.39
N ARG A 408 38.13 -0.07 -44.45
CA ARG A 408 37.36 -0.08 -45.72
C ARG A 408 35.89 0.21 -45.45
#